data_82f8d538e59a0b3d04dc4408ab750e10
#
_entry.id   82f8d538e59a0b3d04dc4408ab750e10
#
_cell.length_a   1.000
_cell.length_b   1.000
_cell.length_c   1.000
_cell.angle_alpha   90.00
_cell.angle_beta   90.00
_cell.angle_gamma   90.00
#
_symmetry.space_group_name_H-M   'P 1'
#
loop_
_entity.id
_entity.type
_entity.pdbx_description
1 polymer ?
#
loop_
_entity_poly.entity_id
_entity_poly.type
_entity_poly.pdbx_seq_one_letter_code
_entity_poly.pdbx_strand_id
1 'polypeptide(L)'
;MLQAILASDLTGRSVLDMGCGTAVLGILARMKGAASVVAVDIDEFAVENAIENIRLNHVSGVEVRLGGIEALKQESFDFIFANINRNILLADMHAYVACMKRGSRIFMSGFYVEDIPFIRAEAEHLGLRFVGYAEKNRWVAVEYMSD
;
A
#
# COMPACT_ATOMS: atom_id res chain seq x y z
N MET A 1 6.81 -6.92 3.81
CA MET A 1 5.47 -6.27 3.79
C MET A 1 4.43 -7.02 4.62
N LEU A 2 4.27 -8.32 4.44
CA LEU A 2 3.29 -9.09 5.22
C LEU A 2 3.53 -8.98 6.72
N GLN A 3 4.79 -9.03 7.16
CA GLN A 3 5.12 -8.90 8.59
C GLN A 3 4.70 -7.54 9.15
N ALA A 4 4.85 -6.48 8.36
CA ALA A 4 4.43 -5.14 8.77
C ALA A 4 2.92 -5.07 8.97
N ILE A 5 2.14 -5.71 8.08
CA ILE A 5 0.70 -5.78 8.20
C ILE A 5 0.30 -6.57 9.44
N LEU A 6 0.95 -7.71 9.69
CA LEU A 6 0.68 -8.54 10.86
C LEU A 6 0.98 -7.81 12.17
N ALA A 7 1.98 -6.93 12.17
CA ALA A 7 2.38 -6.17 13.35
C ALA A 7 1.53 -4.91 13.58
N SER A 8 0.74 -4.49 12.59
CA SER A 8 -0.05 -3.26 12.66
C SER A 8 -1.45 -3.51 13.21
N ASP A 9 -1.98 -2.53 13.93
CA ASP A 9 -3.39 -2.54 14.36
C ASP A 9 -4.24 -1.88 13.27
N LEU A 10 -4.90 -2.72 12.48
CA LEU A 10 -5.74 -2.28 11.37
C LEU A 10 -7.22 -2.20 11.71
N THR A 11 -7.59 -2.52 12.94
CA THR A 11 -8.98 -2.57 13.39
C THR A 11 -9.68 -1.23 13.15
N GLY A 12 -10.76 -1.24 12.37
CA GLY A 12 -11.55 -0.07 12.07
C GLY A 12 -10.89 0.94 11.11
N ARG A 13 -9.76 0.58 10.52
CA ARG A 13 -8.97 1.47 9.66
C ARG A 13 -9.31 1.29 8.19
N SER A 14 -9.10 2.35 7.41
CA SER A 14 -9.21 2.32 5.95
C SER A 14 -7.84 2.05 5.34
N VAL A 15 -7.81 1.19 4.33
CA VAL A 15 -6.55 0.69 3.74
C VAL A 15 -6.59 0.83 2.22
N LEU A 16 -5.49 1.29 1.65
CA LEU A 16 -5.24 1.26 0.21
C LEU A 16 -4.13 0.24 -0.07
N ASP A 17 -4.42 -0.71 -0.95
CA ASP A 17 -3.45 -1.67 -1.47
C ASP A 17 -3.14 -1.28 -2.92
N MET A 18 -2.06 -0.52 -3.10
CA MET A 18 -1.68 0.03 -4.40
C MET A 18 -0.73 -0.91 -5.12
N GLY A 19 -1.07 -1.29 -6.36
CA GLY A 19 -0.38 -2.35 -7.08
C GLY A 19 -0.72 -3.70 -6.45
N CYS A 20 -2.00 -3.97 -6.30
CA CYS A 20 -2.47 -5.04 -5.40
C CYS A 20 -2.16 -6.46 -5.89
N GLY A 21 -1.88 -6.67 -7.18
CA GLY A 21 -1.68 -8.01 -7.73
C GLY A 21 -2.88 -8.90 -7.42
N THR A 22 -2.63 -10.00 -6.72
CA THR A 22 -3.69 -10.95 -6.30
C THR A 22 -4.48 -10.49 -5.08
N ALA A 23 -4.21 -9.28 -4.59
CA ALA A 23 -4.85 -8.66 -3.42
C ALA A 23 -4.61 -9.38 -2.09
N VAL A 24 -3.54 -10.15 -1.97
CA VAL A 24 -3.22 -10.87 -0.73
C VAL A 24 -3.09 -9.91 0.45
N LEU A 25 -2.41 -8.77 0.27
CA LEU A 25 -2.21 -7.79 1.33
C LEU A 25 -3.54 -7.16 1.76
N GLY A 26 -4.38 -6.79 0.79
CA GLY A 26 -5.69 -6.21 1.06
C GLY A 26 -6.64 -7.18 1.75
N ILE A 27 -6.63 -8.43 1.31
CA ILE A 27 -7.43 -9.51 1.93
C ILE A 27 -6.98 -9.70 3.38
N LEU A 28 -5.68 -9.80 3.62
CA LEU A 28 -5.14 -9.95 4.98
C LEU A 28 -5.53 -8.76 5.85
N ALA A 29 -5.44 -7.54 5.33
CA ALA A 29 -5.83 -6.34 6.05
C ALA A 29 -7.29 -6.41 6.48
N ARG A 30 -8.17 -6.83 5.59
CA ARG A 30 -9.60 -6.97 5.89
C ARG A 30 -9.85 -8.05 6.94
N MET A 31 -9.15 -9.18 6.83
CA MET A 31 -9.23 -10.26 7.82
C MET A 31 -8.74 -9.82 9.20
N LYS A 32 -7.82 -8.89 9.27
CA LYS A 32 -7.33 -8.30 10.52
C LYS A 32 -8.22 -7.21 11.10
N GLY A 33 -9.37 -6.95 10.49
CA GLY A 33 -10.36 -6.04 11.03
C GLY A 33 -10.39 -4.66 10.39
N ALA A 34 -9.67 -4.40 9.30
CA ALA A 34 -9.79 -3.14 8.56
C ALA A 34 -11.26 -2.90 8.20
N ALA A 35 -11.72 -1.66 8.37
CA ALA A 35 -13.11 -1.31 8.08
C ALA A 35 -13.41 -1.37 6.58
N SER A 36 -12.44 -0.97 5.77
CA SER A 36 -12.56 -0.98 4.31
C SER A 36 -11.19 -1.09 3.66
N VAL A 37 -11.14 -1.70 2.48
CA VAL A 37 -9.92 -1.81 1.68
C VAL A 37 -10.26 -1.45 0.24
N VAL A 38 -9.42 -0.61 -0.36
CA VAL A 38 -9.43 -0.36 -1.80
C VAL A 38 -8.16 -0.96 -2.37
N ALA A 39 -8.29 -1.82 -3.36
CA ALA A 39 -7.18 -2.51 -4.02
C ALA A 39 -7.13 -2.07 -5.48
N VAL A 40 -5.99 -1.57 -5.93
CA VAL A 40 -5.83 -0.96 -7.26
C VAL A 40 -4.69 -1.63 -8.00
N ASP A 41 -4.91 -1.98 -9.27
CA ASP A 41 -3.86 -2.45 -10.16
C ASP A 41 -4.15 -2.01 -11.60
N ILE A 42 -3.09 -1.79 -12.38
CA ILE A 42 -3.21 -1.41 -13.79
C ILE A 42 -3.39 -2.63 -14.71
N ASP A 43 -3.11 -3.83 -14.20
CA ASP A 43 -3.14 -5.08 -14.96
C ASP A 43 -4.53 -5.72 -14.83
N GLU A 44 -5.22 -5.89 -15.95
CA GLU A 44 -6.54 -6.53 -15.98
C GLU A 44 -6.51 -7.94 -15.40
N PHE A 45 -5.46 -8.73 -15.69
CA PHE A 45 -5.34 -10.08 -15.15
C PHE A 45 -5.17 -10.06 -13.64
N ALA A 46 -4.40 -9.10 -13.12
CA ALA A 46 -4.26 -8.93 -11.67
C ALA A 46 -5.61 -8.62 -11.03
N VAL A 47 -6.38 -7.71 -11.63
CA VAL A 47 -7.71 -7.35 -11.13
C VAL A 47 -8.64 -8.56 -11.12
N GLU A 48 -8.67 -9.34 -12.19
CA GLU A 48 -9.49 -10.55 -12.27
C GLU A 48 -9.10 -11.56 -11.18
N ASN A 49 -7.79 -11.77 -11.01
CA ASN A 49 -7.27 -12.67 -9.97
C ASN A 49 -7.59 -12.17 -8.56
N ALA A 50 -7.50 -10.86 -8.35
CA ALA A 50 -7.85 -10.24 -7.07
C ALA A 50 -9.33 -10.50 -6.72
N ILE A 51 -10.23 -10.26 -7.67
CA ILE A 51 -11.66 -10.50 -7.48
C ILE A 51 -11.92 -11.96 -7.16
N GLU A 52 -11.28 -12.89 -7.88
CA GLU A 52 -11.44 -14.32 -7.64
C GLU A 52 -10.91 -14.73 -6.26
N ASN A 53 -9.76 -14.20 -5.84
CA ASN A 53 -9.19 -14.49 -4.52
C ASN A 53 -10.09 -13.98 -3.40
N ILE A 54 -10.68 -12.80 -3.56
CA ILE A 54 -11.63 -12.24 -2.60
C ILE A 54 -12.83 -13.18 -2.45
N ARG A 55 -13.36 -13.65 -3.59
CA ARG A 55 -14.49 -14.58 -3.61
C ARG A 55 -14.14 -15.91 -2.93
N LEU A 56 -12.98 -16.48 -3.27
CA LEU A 56 -12.54 -17.78 -2.72
C LEU A 56 -12.30 -17.72 -1.22
N ASN A 57 -11.89 -16.58 -0.69
CA ASN A 57 -11.63 -16.41 0.74
C ASN A 57 -12.86 -15.90 1.51
N HIS A 58 -13.99 -15.75 0.84
CA HIS A 58 -15.24 -15.27 1.46
C HIS A 58 -15.07 -13.95 2.20
N VAL A 59 -14.26 -13.03 1.63
CA VAL A 59 -13.99 -11.74 2.23
C VAL A 59 -14.89 -10.68 1.59
N SER A 60 -15.46 -9.81 2.41
CA SER A 60 -16.20 -8.63 1.96
C SER A 60 -15.45 -7.36 2.35
N GLY A 61 -15.89 -6.22 1.83
CA GLY A 61 -15.31 -4.93 2.21
C GLY A 61 -14.01 -4.59 1.50
N VAL A 62 -13.68 -5.30 0.41
CA VAL A 62 -12.55 -4.99 -0.47
C VAL A 62 -13.10 -4.57 -1.83
N GLU A 63 -12.85 -3.31 -2.21
CA GLU A 63 -13.19 -2.82 -3.54
C GLU A 63 -11.96 -2.90 -4.43
N VAL A 64 -12.09 -3.56 -5.59
CA VAL A 64 -10.99 -3.69 -6.56
C VAL A 64 -11.23 -2.71 -7.70
N ARG A 65 -10.18 -1.96 -8.07
CA ARG A 65 -10.23 -0.97 -9.15
C ARG A 65 -9.13 -1.25 -10.17
N LEU A 66 -9.48 -1.19 -11.45
CA LEU A 66 -8.53 -1.24 -12.55
C LEU A 66 -8.05 0.19 -12.83
N GLY A 67 -6.73 0.41 -12.77
CA GLY A 67 -6.15 1.72 -13.09
C GLY A 67 -4.88 1.99 -12.32
N GLY A 68 -4.34 3.18 -12.50
CA GLY A 68 -3.21 3.71 -11.75
C GLY A 68 -3.67 4.76 -10.75
N ILE A 69 -2.89 5.85 -10.59
CA ILE A 69 -3.21 6.92 -9.65
C ILE A 69 -4.54 7.63 -10.01
N GLU A 70 -4.97 7.57 -11.27
CA GLU A 70 -6.25 8.14 -11.70
C GLU A 70 -7.45 7.41 -11.11
N ALA A 71 -7.25 6.19 -10.63
CA ALA A 71 -8.29 5.42 -9.94
C ALA A 71 -8.46 5.83 -8.48
N LEU A 72 -7.53 6.64 -7.96
CA LEU A 72 -7.63 7.20 -6.62
C LEU A 72 -8.53 8.42 -6.68
N LYS A 73 -9.68 8.31 -6.03
CA LYS A 73 -10.62 9.42 -5.90
C LYS A 73 -10.13 10.32 -4.77
N GLN A 74 -10.85 11.42 -4.49
CA GLN A 74 -10.51 12.28 -3.35
C GLN A 74 -10.87 11.58 -2.03
N GLU A 75 -10.10 10.54 -1.72
CA GLU A 75 -10.27 9.68 -0.55
C GLU A 75 -9.08 9.82 0.38
N SER A 76 -9.27 9.44 1.64
CA SER A 76 -8.20 9.37 2.62
C SER A 76 -8.13 7.97 3.20
N PHE A 77 -6.90 7.48 3.40
CA PHE A 77 -6.64 6.16 3.96
C PHE A 77 -5.78 6.27 5.21
N ASP A 78 -6.04 5.42 6.18
CA ASP A 78 -5.23 5.32 7.39
C ASP A 78 -3.91 4.60 7.11
N PHE A 79 -3.96 3.59 6.24
CA PHE A 79 -2.80 2.80 5.84
C PHE A 79 -2.74 2.67 4.32
N ILE A 80 -1.54 2.79 3.76
CA ILE A 80 -1.29 2.55 2.35
C ILE A 80 -0.19 1.50 2.23
N PHE A 81 -0.44 0.46 1.46
CA PHE A 81 0.55 -0.55 1.11
C PHE A 81 0.86 -0.41 -0.37
N ALA A 82 2.12 -0.18 -0.71
CA ALA A 82 2.57 -0.02 -2.09
C ALA A 82 3.76 -0.94 -2.34
N ASN A 83 3.47 -2.13 -2.89
CA ASN A 83 4.51 -3.09 -3.29
C ASN A 83 4.76 -2.93 -4.78
N ILE A 84 5.55 -1.93 -5.14
CA ILE A 84 5.72 -1.44 -6.52
C ILE A 84 7.20 -1.11 -6.73
N ASN A 85 7.69 -1.20 -7.97
CA ASN A 85 9.09 -0.89 -8.26
C ASN A 85 9.42 0.57 -7.96
N ARG A 86 10.73 0.83 -7.74
CA ARG A 86 11.23 2.16 -7.36
C ARG A 86 10.78 3.28 -8.29
N ASN A 87 10.89 3.07 -9.59
CA ASN A 87 10.62 4.16 -10.54
C ASN A 87 9.16 4.60 -10.51
N ILE A 88 8.24 3.66 -10.38
CA ILE A 88 6.81 3.96 -10.25
C ILE A 88 6.54 4.64 -8.91
N LEU A 89 7.15 4.14 -7.82
CA LEU A 89 7.01 4.76 -6.50
C LEU A 89 7.45 6.22 -6.52
N LEU A 90 8.60 6.52 -7.14
CA LEU A 90 9.10 7.89 -7.23
C LEU A 90 8.17 8.78 -8.06
N ALA A 91 7.61 8.25 -9.14
CA ALA A 91 6.70 9.01 -10.01
C ALA A 91 5.34 9.29 -9.36
N ASP A 92 4.83 8.34 -8.58
CA ASP A 92 3.43 8.34 -8.13
C ASP A 92 3.26 8.63 -6.63
N MET A 93 4.35 8.68 -5.86
CA MET A 93 4.28 8.86 -4.40
C MET A 93 3.49 10.10 -3.99
N HIS A 94 3.58 11.19 -4.77
CA HIS A 94 2.83 12.41 -4.49
C HIS A 94 1.31 12.15 -4.44
N ALA A 95 0.81 11.26 -5.30
CA ALA A 95 -0.61 10.92 -5.32
C ALA A 95 -1.01 10.07 -4.11
N TYR A 96 -0.12 9.19 -3.67
CA TYR A 96 -0.37 8.38 -2.46
C TYR A 96 -0.40 9.28 -1.23
N VAL A 97 0.54 10.22 -1.13
CA VAL A 97 0.60 11.16 0.00
C VAL A 97 -0.66 12.02 0.04
N ALA A 98 -1.20 12.40 -1.13
CA ALA A 98 -2.45 13.17 -1.21
C ALA A 98 -3.64 12.38 -0.63
N CYS A 99 -3.54 11.06 -0.54
CA CYS A 99 -4.56 10.19 0.06
C CYS A 99 -4.29 9.90 1.54
N MET A 100 -3.30 10.54 2.14
CA MET A 100 -2.97 10.37 3.56
C MET A 100 -3.56 11.52 4.37
N LYS A 101 -4.02 11.20 5.55
CA LYS A 101 -4.41 12.18 6.55
C LYS A 101 -3.38 12.20 7.66
N ARG A 102 -3.49 13.14 8.58
CA ARG A 102 -2.56 13.24 9.70
C ARG A 102 -2.52 11.91 10.47
N GLY A 103 -1.33 11.37 10.68
CA GLY A 103 -1.12 10.10 11.36
C GLY A 103 -1.22 8.88 10.48
N SER A 104 -1.55 9.02 9.20
CA SER A 104 -1.58 7.90 8.27
C SER A 104 -0.18 7.33 8.05
N ARG A 105 -0.11 6.04 7.76
CA ARG A 105 1.15 5.34 7.52
C ARG A 105 1.18 4.75 6.12
N ILE A 106 2.36 4.80 5.50
CA ILE A 106 2.58 4.17 4.20
C ILE A 106 3.75 3.20 4.31
N PHE A 107 3.53 1.99 3.80
CA PHE A 107 4.55 0.95 3.69
C PHE A 107 4.86 0.76 2.23
N MET A 108 6.13 0.89 1.87
CA MET A 108 6.58 0.75 0.48
C MET A 108 7.62 -0.36 0.38
N SER A 109 7.45 -1.23 -0.61
CA SER A 109 8.39 -2.29 -0.94
C SER A 109 8.35 -2.56 -2.44
N GLY A 110 9.13 -3.54 -2.90
CA GLY A 110 9.25 -3.83 -4.32
C GLY A 110 10.57 -3.28 -4.89
N PHE A 111 11.52 -2.96 -4.02
CA PHE A 111 12.84 -2.43 -4.38
C PHE A 111 13.91 -2.99 -3.44
N TYR A 112 15.15 -2.69 -3.74
CA TYR A 112 16.30 -3.17 -2.98
C TYR A 112 16.82 -2.13 -2.00
N VAL A 113 17.67 -2.58 -1.06
CA VAL A 113 18.27 -1.71 -0.04
C VAL A 113 18.99 -0.51 -0.65
N GLU A 114 19.61 -0.68 -1.82
CA GLU A 114 20.32 0.39 -2.53
C GLU A 114 19.39 1.52 -3.00
N ASP A 115 18.10 1.24 -3.10
CA ASP A 115 17.11 2.21 -3.56
C ASP A 115 16.56 3.09 -2.43
N ILE A 116 16.83 2.72 -1.17
CA ILE A 116 16.31 3.46 0.00
C ILE A 116 16.60 4.96 -0.06
N PRO A 117 17.83 5.41 -0.40
CA PRO A 117 18.09 6.85 -0.44
C PRO A 117 17.19 7.62 -1.41
N PHE A 118 16.85 7.04 -2.55
CA PHE A 118 15.96 7.67 -3.53
C PHE A 118 14.53 7.77 -3.00
N ILE A 119 14.03 6.68 -2.42
CA ILE A 119 12.68 6.64 -1.81
C ILE A 119 12.62 7.64 -0.66
N ARG A 120 13.64 7.67 0.18
CA ARG A 120 13.70 8.55 1.34
C ARG A 120 13.69 10.02 0.93
N ALA A 121 14.47 10.38 -0.08
CA ALA A 121 14.54 11.76 -0.56
C ALA A 121 13.16 12.25 -1.02
N GLU A 122 12.43 11.45 -1.80
CA GLU A 122 11.09 11.81 -2.27
C GLU A 122 10.09 11.85 -1.11
N ALA A 123 10.13 10.88 -0.21
CA ALA A 123 9.23 10.83 0.93
C ALA A 123 9.39 12.06 1.82
N GLU A 124 10.62 12.44 2.13
CA GLU A 124 10.91 13.63 2.93
C GLU A 124 10.51 14.91 2.21
N HIS A 125 10.75 14.97 0.88
CA HIS A 125 10.31 16.10 0.06
C HIS A 125 8.79 16.29 0.13
N LEU A 126 8.04 15.20 0.20
CA LEU A 126 6.59 15.22 0.32
C LEU A 126 6.08 15.38 1.77
N GLY A 127 6.97 15.60 2.71
CA GLY A 127 6.61 15.88 4.10
C GLY A 127 6.38 14.65 4.96
N LEU A 128 6.78 13.48 4.50
CA LEU A 128 6.65 12.25 5.29
C LEU A 128 7.81 12.10 6.28
N ARG A 129 7.52 11.49 7.43
CA ARG A 129 8.52 11.19 8.45
C ARG A 129 8.86 9.70 8.41
N PHE A 130 10.16 9.39 8.35
CA PHE A 130 10.65 8.01 8.38
C PHE A 130 10.36 7.37 9.74
N VAL A 131 9.81 6.16 9.73
CA VAL A 131 9.52 5.38 10.93
C VAL A 131 10.51 4.22 11.07
N GLY A 132 10.73 3.46 10.01
CA GLY A 132 11.64 2.34 10.07
C GLY A 132 11.66 1.53 8.78
N TYR A 133 12.47 0.49 8.76
CA TYR A 133 12.50 -0.44 7.65
C TYR A 133 12.84 -1.84 8.12
N ALA A 134 12.46 -2.83 7.31
CA ALA A 134 12.87 -4.22 7.47
C ALA A 134 13.51 -4.70 6.17
N GLU A 135 14.55 -5.52 6.28
CA GLU A 135 15.29 -6.05 5.13
C GLU A 135 15.36 -7.56 5.22
N LYS A 136 15.17 -8.23 4.07
CA LYS A 136 15.37 -9.68 3.94
C LYS A 136 15.91 -9.94 2.54
N ASN A 137 17.13 -10.53 2.47
CA ASN A 137 17.78 -10.85 1.19
C ASN A 137 17.88 -9.64 0.27
N ARG A 138 18.22 -8.44 0.84
CA ARG A 138 18.32 -7.15 0.16
C ARG A 138 16.99 -6.53 -0.24
N TRP A 139 15.88 -7.27 -0.17
CA TRP A 139 14.54 -6.69 -0.32
C TRP A 139 14.15 -5.94 0.95
N VAL A 140 13.50 -4.80 0.78
CA VAL A 140 13.14 -3.95 1.92
C VAL A 140 11.67 -3.58 1.90
N ALA A 141 11.15 -3.33 3.09
CA ALA A 141 9.88 -2.66 3.30
C ALA A 141 10.15 -1.45 4.20
N VAL A 142 9.82 -0.27 3.73
CA VAL A 142 10.02 0.97 4.49
C VAL A 142 8.69 1.51 4.96
N GLU A 143 8.70 2.12 6.15
CA GLU A 143 7.51 2.72 6.74
C GLU A 143 7.73 4.21 6.94
N TYR A 144 6.76 5.01 6.48
CA TYR A 144 6.69 6.44 6.69
C TYR A 144 5.34 6.83 7.28
N MET A 145 5.31 7.96 7.97
CA MET A 145 4.10 8.49 8.57
C MET A 145 3.87 9.93 8.13
N SER A 146 2.61 10.29 7.92
CA SER A 146 2.19 11.66 7.69
C SER A 146 1.97 12.36 9.04
N ASP A 147 2.62 13.48 9.23
CA ASP A 147 2.46 14.27 10.45
C ASP A 147 1.24 15.21 10.38
#